data_ed8516a240af875a797eac7f37236390
#
_entry.id   ed8516a240af875a797eac7f37236390
#
_cell.length_a   1.000
_cell.length_b   1.000
_cell.length_c   1.000
_cell.angle_alpha   90.00
_cell.angle_beta   90.00
_cell.angle_gamma   90.00
#
_symmetry.space_group_name_H-M   'P 1'
#
loop_
_entity.id
_entity.type
_entity.pdbx_description
1 polymer ?
#
loop_
_entity_poly.entity_id
_entity_poly.type
_entity_poly.pdbx_seq_one_letter_code
_entity_poly.pdbx_strand_id
1 'polypeptide(L)'
;MSEIKYATIPLIDIFTIGRGLPKYTKAYADKHKGKYPVYSSKTDDDGVFATIDTFDYDGEFLTWSTDGYAGVPAYRKGKFSCTDHCGILILKQGFDNIYLPYVRYQIDFRKLRLGYGNQRVKVNQVKNSNMYVKIPLDDEGDFDMQMQKELAEKYEMVEEQKAIIKQKAEKLKDIVVRIEKNCNIKYVPFEQIFLSIERGKSKYTKSYCNNNSGGYPVYSADNDKPLGYMNSYDYDGDFLTISINGIAGKITIFSEKFSANADRVVCIPREEVDITYVRHVAEPILRN
;
A
#
# COMPACT_ATOMS: atom_id res chain seq x y z
N MET A 1 21.35 -11.35 -19.54
CA MET A 1 20.57 -12.34 -18.76
C MET A 1 19.63 -13.00 -19.74
N SER A 2 19.66 -14.32 -19.85
CA SER A 2 18.67 -15.08 -20.64
C SER A 2 17.28 -14.82 -20.08
N GLU A 3 16.30 -14.69 -20.95
CA GLU A 3 14.90 -14.51 -20.57
C GLU A 3 14.41 -15.79 -19.89
N ILE A 4 13.87 -15.68 -18.67
CA ILE A 4 13.35 -16.84 -17.92
C ILE A 4 12.07 -17.32 -18.60
N LYS A 5 12.06 -18.59 -18.98
CA LYS A 5 10.87 -19.26 -19.50
C LYS A 5 9.93 -19.66 -18.35
N TYR A 6 8.64 -19.62 -18.56
CA TYR A 6 7.64 -19.97 -17.55
C TYR A 6 6.56 -20.89 -18.11
N ALA A 7 6.19 -21.91 -17.35
CA ALA A 7 4.90 -22.57 -17.48
C ALA A 7 3.83 -21.72 -16.78
N THR A 8 2.66 -21.55 -17.40
CA THR A 8 1.50 -20.89 -16.79
C THR A 8 0.41 -21.93 -16.56
N ILE A 9 0.16 -22.28 -15.31
CA ILE A 9 -0.68 -23.42 -14.93
C ILE A 9 -1.85 -22.93 -14.10
N PRO A 10 -3.11 -23.36 -14.37
CA PRO A 10 -4.25 -23.06 -13.52
C PRO A 10 -4.02 -23.52 -12.08
N LEU A 11 -4.39 -22.66 -11.12
CA LEU A 11 -4.22 -22.97 -9.69
C LEU A 11 -4.90 -24.28 -9.29
N ILE A 12 -6.08 -24.53 -9.88
CA ILE A 12 -6.88 -25.74 -9.62
C ILE A 12 -6.22 -27.01 -10.14
N ASP A 13 -5.30 -26.93 -11.10
CA ASP A 13 -4.59 -28.11 -11.64
C ASP A 13 -3.46 -28.52 -10.70
N ILE A 14 -2.84 -27.55 -10.01
CA ILE A 14 -1.74 -27.76 -9.08
C ILE A 14 -2.26 -28.16 -7.69
N PHE A 15 -3.37 -27.56 -7.22
CA PHE A 15 -3.82 -27.71 -5.85
C PHE A 15 -5.22 -28.32 -5.73
N THR A 16 -5.38 -29.15 -4.71
CA THR A 16 -6.68 -29.44 -4.11
C THR A 16 -7.01 -28.30 -3.15
N ILE A 17 -8.17 -27.67 -3.34
CA ILE A 17 -8.58 -26.48 -2.58
C ILE A 17 -9.60 -26.91 -1.54
N GLY A 18 -9.25 -26.72 -0.26
CA GLY A 18 -10.03 -27.14 0.88
C GLY A 18 -10.37 -26.01 1.85
N ARG A 19 -10.98 -26.38 2.96
CA ARG A 19 -11.36 -25.52 4.08
C ARG A 19 -11.06 -26.24 5.38
N GLY A 20 -10.65 -25.50 6.40
CA GLY A 20 -10.51 -26.03 7.76
C GLY A 20 -11.86 -26.39 8.40
N LEU A 21 -11.85 -26.86 9.62
CA LEU A 21 -12.99 -27.49 10.28
C LEU A 21 -13.67 -26.56 11.30
N PRO A 22 -15.02 -26.51 11.35
CA PRO A 22 -15.76 -25.67 12.28
C PRO A 22 -15.70 -26.13 13.73
N LYS A 23 -15.20 -27.35 13.99
CA LYS A 23 -15.07 -27.89 15.36
C LYS A 23 -14.07 -27.10 16.22
N TYR A 24 -13.11 -26.40 15.62
CA TYR A 24 -12.05 -25.67 16.31
C TYR A 24 -12.54 -24.34 16.85
N THR A 25 -13.39 -24.38 17.86
CA THR A 25 -13.86 -23.23 18.63
C THR A 25 -12.95 -22.97 19.84
N LYS A 26 -13.11 -21.81 20.49
CA LYS A 26 -12.41 -21.51 21.74
C LYS A 26 -12.68 -22.57 22.81
N ALA A 27 -13.94 -22.99 22.97
CA ALA A 27 -14.32 -24.03 23.94
C ALA A 27 -13.68 -25.39 23.63
N TYR A 28 -13.47 -25.71 22.34
CA TYR A 28 -12.72 -26.91 21.96
C TYR A 28 -11.25 -26.77 22.34
N ALA A 29 -10.60 -25.68 21.99
CA ALA A 29 -9.21 -25.45 22.28
C ALA A 29 -8.89 -25.42 23.79
N ASP A 30 -9.81 -24.86 24.61
CA ASP A 30 -9.68 -24.85 26.06
C ASP A 30 -9.69 -26.27 26.69
N LYS A 31 -10.41 -27.22 26.07
CA LYS A 31 -10.49 -28.63 26.51
C LYS A 31 -9.34 -29.49 25.97
N HIS A 32 -8.75 -29.11 24.85
CA HIS A 32 -7.74 -29.87 24.10
C HIS A 32 -6.41 -29.12 24.02
N LYS A 33 -5.97 -28.54 25.13
CA LYS A 33 -4.72 -27.73 25.15
C LYS A 33 -3.51 -28.56 24.76
N GLY A 34 -2.68 -28.04 23.88
CA GLY A 34 -1.49 -28.70 23.38
C GLY A 34 -0.54 -27.76 22.67
N LYS A 35 0.31 -28.32 21.81
CA LYS A 35 1.40 -27.58 21.14
C LYS A 35 1.17 -27.27 19.65
N TYR A 36 0.17 -27.88 19.04
CA TYR A 36 -0.05 -27.74 17.61
C TYR A 36 -0.95 -26.53 17.32
N PRO A 37 -0.51 -25.58 16.48
CA PRO A 37 -1.28 -24.39 16.20
C PRO A 37 -2.57 -24.70 15.41
N VAL A 38 -3.61 -23.94 15.72
CA VAL A 38 -4.83 -23.87 14.95
C VAL A 38 -4.89 -22.49 14.29
N TYR A 39 -4.86 -22.43 12.98
CA TYR A 39 -4.94 -21.18 12.21
C TYR A 39 -6.38 -20.78 11.94
N SER A 40 -6.65 -19.48 11.89
CA SER A 40 -7.95 -18.89 11.61
C SER A 40 -7.81 -17.62 10.77
N SER A 41 -8.83 -16.77 10.74
CA SER A 41 -8.81 -15.44 10.09
C SER A 41 -8.07 -14.35 10.88
N LYS A 42 -7.42 -14.69 11.99
CA LYS A 42 -6.62 -13.79 12.80
C LYS A 42 -5.45 -13.22 11.97
N THR A 43 -5.12 -11.95 12.16
CA THR A 43 -4.06 -11.26 11.41
C THR A 43 -2.80 -10.99 12.24
N ASP A 44 -2.89 -11.10 13.54
CA ASP A 44 -1.79 -11.07 14.50
C ASP A 44 -1.33 -12.49 14.86
N ASP A 45 -0.24 -12.64 15.59
CA ASP A 45 0.36 -13.91 16.03
C ASP A 45 0.47 -14.94 14.88
N ASP A 46 0.85 -14.47 13.70
CA ASP A 46 0.92 -15.29 12.47
C ASP A 46 -0.39 -16.03 12.13
N GLY A 47 -1.54 -15.53 12.58
CA GLY A 47 -2.85 -16.14 12.37
C GLY A 47 -3.18 -17.28 13.31
N VAL A 48 -2.38 -17.52 14.34
CA VAL A 48 -2.64 -18.56 15.35
C VAL A 48 -3.84 -18.16 16.21
N PHE A 49 -4.89 -18.96 16.15
CA PHE A 49 -6.09 -18.80 16.97
C PHE A 49 -5.93 -19.42 18.36
N ALA A 50 -5.37 -20.62 18.41
CA ALA A 50 -5.14 -21.40 19.62
C ALA A 50 -4.09 -22.48 19.38
N THR A 51 -3.70 -23.21 20.43
CA THR A 51 -2.90 -24.44 20.31
C THR A 51 -3.63 -25.62 20.91
N ILE A 52 -3.58 -26.78 20.22
CA ILE A 52 -4.28 -28.02 20.63
C ILE A 52 -3.35 -29.22 20.66
N ASP A 53 -3.82 -30.34 21.22
CA ASP A 53 -3.09 -31.61 21.39
C ASP A 53 -3.05 -32.49 20.13
N THR A 54 -3.87 -32.16 19.13
CA THR A 54 -3.99 -32.90 17.87
C THR A 54 -3.74 -31.98 16.65
N PHE A 55 -3.60 -32.60 15.49
CA PHE A 55 -3.41 -31.86 14.22
C PHE A 55 -4.12 -32.59 13.08
N ASP A 56 -4.57 -31.82 12.04
CA ASP A 56 -5.17 -32.38 10.84
C ASP A 56 -4.16 -32.46 9.67
N TYR A 57 -3.16 -31.59 9.66
CA TYR A 57 -2.17 -31.46 8.59
C TYR A 57 -0.75 -31.63 9.15
N ASP A 58 0.10 -32.29 8.36
CA ASP A 58 1.55 -32.45 8.62
C ASP A 58 2.29 -32.31 7.32
N GLY A 59 3.17 -31.30 7.20
CA GLY A 59 3.90 -31.01 5.95
C GLY A 59 3.91 -29.52 5.60
N GLU A 60 3.90 -29.22 4.29
CA GLU A 60 3.96 -27.86 3.76
C GLU A 60 2.68 -27.53 3.00
N PHE A 61 2.08 -26.37 3.31
CA PHE A 61 0.80 -25.96 2.75
C PHE A 61 0.74 -24.45 2.55
N LEU A 62 -0.15 -24.01 1.66
CA LEU A 62 -0.60 -22.62 1.61
C LEU A 62 -2.00 -22.51 2.19
N THR A 63 -2.22 -21.49 3.01
CA THR A 63 -3.51 -21.16 3.61
C THR A 63 -3.90 -19.73 3.32
N TRP A 64 -5.18 -19.39 3.48
CA TRP A 64 -5.62 -17.99 3.44
C TRP A 64 -6.80 -17.78 4.39
N SER A 65 -6.93 -16.58 4.92
CA SER A 65 -8.10 -16.17 5.69
C SER A 65 -9.31 -16.02 4.75
N THR A 66 -10.45 -16.65 5.10
CA THR A 66 -11.69 -16.54 4.31
C THR A 66 -12.55 -15.35 4.69
N ASP A 67 -12.31 -14.75 5.86
CA ASP A 67 -13.09 -13.64 6.44
C ASP A 67 -12.15 -12.56 7.01
N GLY A 68 -12.67 -11.39 7.32
CA GLY A 68 -11.89 -10.28 7.86
C GLY A 68 -10.88 -9.74 6.85
N TYR A 69 -9.59 -9.82 7.14
CA TYR A 69 -8.51 -9.48 6.19
C TYR A 69 -8.28 -10.62 5.18
N ALA A 70 -9.36 -10.98 4.50
CA ALA A 70 -9.46 -12.18 3.67
C ALA A 70 -8.57 -12.12 2.43
N GLY A 71 -8.11 -13.31 2.01
CA GLY A 71 -7.45 -13.51 0.72
C GLY A 71 -5.94 -13.29 0.72
N VAL A 72 -5.32 -13.07 1.88
CA VAL A 72 -3.85 -13.03 1.98
C VAL A 72 -3.33 -14.46 2.13
N PRO A 73 -2.48 -14.95 1.23
CA PRO A 73 -1.90 -16.28 1.35
C PRO A 73 -0.81 -16.31 2.42
N ALA A 74 -0.76 -17.42 3.16
CA ALA A 74 0.28 -17.70 4.13
C ALA A 74 0.87 -19.11 3.90
N TYR A 75 2.17 -19.25 4.00
CA TYR A 75 2.86 -20.53 3.98
C TYR A 75 2.85 -21.14 5.39
N ARG A 76 2.53 -22.43 5.47
CA ARG A 76 2.49 -23.19 6.73
C ARG A 76 3.35 -24.43 6.59
N LYS A 77 4.13 -24.73 7.64
CA LYS A 77 5.02 -25.88 7.68
C LYS A 77 4.88 -26.60 9.02
N GLY A 78 4.86 -27.94 8.97
CA GLY A 78 4.77 -28.81 10.13
C GLY A 78 3.34 -29.20 10.49
N LYS A 79 3.09 -29.46 11.78
CA LYS A 79 1.82 -30.01 12.29
C LYS A 79 0.89 -28.90 12.74
N PHE A 80 -0.30 -28.81 12.14
CA PHE A 80 -1.29 -27.78 12.45
C PHE A 80 -2.72 -28.21 12.12
N SER A 81 -3.69 -27.39 12.52
CA SER A 81 -5.09 -27.46 12.11
C SER A 81 -5.59 -26.08 11.65
N CYS A 82 -6.74 -26.03 10.99
CA CYS A 82 -7.39 -24.80 10.57
C CYS A 82 -8.85 -24.77 10.99
N THR A 83 -9.33 -23.61 11.43
CA THR A 83 -10.77 -23.34 11.58
C THR A 83 -11.45 -23.23 10.23
N ASP A 84 -12.75 -23.23 10.20
CA ASP A 84 -13.53 -23.01 8.98
C ASP A 84 -13.46 -21.57 8.42
N HIS A 85 -12.78 -20.65 9.10
CA HIS A 85 -12.41 -19.33 8.60
C HIS A 85 -11.05 -19.32 7.88
N CYS A 86 -10.49 -20.49 7.60
CA CYS A 86 -9.23 -20.66 6.90
C CYS A 86 -9.43 -21.58 5.69
N GLY A 87 -9.05 -21.10 4.50
CA GLY A 87 -8.93 -21.94 3.32
C GLY A 87 -7.54 -22.56 3.24
N ILE A 88 -7.40 -23.68 2.55
CA ILE A 88 -6.14 -24.42 2.41
C ILE A 88 -5.94 -24.90 0.98
N LEU A 89 -4.70 -24.78 0.49
CA LEU A 89 -4.21 -25.33 -0.76
C LEU A 89 -3.31 -26.52 -0.44
N ILE A 90 -3.68 -27.68 -0.93
CA ILE A 90 -2.97 -28.94 -0.78
C ILE A 90 -2.38 -29.29 -2.12
N LEU A 91 -1.07 -29.41 -2.21
CA LEU A 91 -0.37 -29.76 -3.43
C LEU A 91 -0.81 -31.15 -3.92
N LYS A 92 -1.15 -31.27 -5.20
CA LYS A 92 -1.53 -32.52 -5.81
C LYS A 92 -0.28 -33.37 -6.10
N GLN A 93 -0.45 -34.68 -6.12
CA GLN A 93 0.59 -35.61 -6.54
C GLN A 93 1.10 -35.28 -7.94
N GLY A 94 2.41 -35.38 -8.16
CA GLY A 94 3.05 -35.04 -9.42
C GLY A 94 3.52 -33.60 -9.54
N PHE A 95 3.31 -32.79 -8.52
CA PHE A 95 3.80 -31.40 -8.44
C PHE A 95 4.88 -31.18 -7.37
N ASP A 96 5.65 -32.23 -7.06
CA ASP A 96 6.65 -32.22 -5.98
C ASP A 96 7.78 -31.19 -6.22
N ASN A 97 7.98 -30.78 -7.48
CA ASN A 97 8.95 -29.76 -7.90
C ASN A 97 8.37 -28.33 -7.85
N ILE A 98 7.33 -28.10 -7.07
CA ILE A 98 6.79 -26.76 -6.82
C ILE A 98 7.18 -26.27 -5.42
N TYR A 99 7.86 -25.12 -5.37
CA TYR A 99 8.27 -24.47 -4.12
C TYR A 99 7.15 -23.56 -3.58
N LEU A 100 6.44 -24.01 -2.54
CA LEU A 100 5.26 -23.30 -2.00
C LEU A 100 5.55 -21.87 -1.53
N PRO A 101 6.71 -21.54 -0.90
CA PRO A 101 7.04 -20.16 -0.58
C PRO A 101 7.10 -19.24 -1.80
N TYR A 102 7.54 -19.75 -2.97
CA TYR A 102 7.49 -19.00 -4.22
C TYR A 102 6.04 -18.77 -4.70
N VAL A 103 5.23 -19.84 -4.69
CA VAL A 103 3.82 -19.76 -5.12
C VAL A 103 3.03 -18.77 -4.24
N ARG A 104 3.33 -18.69 -2.95
CA ARG A 104 2.72 -17.70 -2.04
C ARG A 104 2.78 -16.28 -2.61
N TYR A 105 3.86 -15.89 -3.28
CA TYR A 105 4.03 -14.57 -3.89
C TYR A 105 3.33 -14.41 -5.23
N GLN A 106 3.00 -15.51 -5.91
CA GLN A 106 2.30 -15.48 -7.20
C GLN A 106 0.78 -15.31 -7.03
N ILE A 107 0.22 -15.71 -5.90
CA ILE A 107 -1.22 -15.69 -5.66
C ILE A 107 -1.63 -14.51 -4.78
N ASP A 108 -2.75 -13.88 -5.12
CA ASP A 108 -3.38 -12.81 -4.34
C ASP A 108 -4.90 -12.95 -4.43
N PHE A 109 -5.48 -13.63 -3.46
CA PHE A 109 -6.92 -13.85 -3.42
C PHE A 109 -7.72 -12.60 -3.05
N ARG A 110 -7.08 -11.50 -2.63
CA ARG A 110 -7.79 -10.23 -2.36
C ARG A 110 -8.51 -9.70 -3.60
N LYS A 111 -8.03 -10.04 -4.79
CA LYS A 111 -8.67 -9.72 -6.07
C LYS A 111 -10.04 -10.40 -6.26
N LEU A 112 -10.34 -11.43 -5.46
CA LEU A 112 -11.61 -12.17 -5.50
C LEU A 112 -12.65 -11.62 -4.51
N ARG A 113 -12.35 -10.58 -3.76
CA ARG A 113 -13.30 -9.95 -2.84
C ARG A 113 -14.44 -9.32 -3.62
N LEU A 114 -15.67 -9.62 -3.22
CA LEU A 114 -16.88 -9.08 -3.84
C LEU A 114 -17.37 -7.84 -3.08
N GLY A 115 -17.36 -6.69 -3.74
CA GLY A 115 -18.02 -5.46 -3.31
C GLY A 115 -17.38 -4.71 -2.14
N TYR A 116 -17.85 -3.48 -1.93
CA TYR A 116 -17.51 -2.64 -0.77
C TYR A 116 -18.08 -3.27 0.51
N GLY A 117 -17.23 -3.50 1.52
CA GLY A 117 -17.63 -4.02 2.84
C GLY A 117 -17.68 -5.55 2.96
N ASN A 118 -17.63 -6.32 1.87
CA ASN A 118 -17.62 -7.78 1.94
C ASN A 118 -16.19 -8.33 1.77
N GLN A 119 -15.44 -8.34 2.86
CA GLN A 119 -14.04 -8.81 2.86
C GLN A 119 -13.95 -10.34 2.99
N ARG A 120 -14.74 -11.09 2.20
CA ARG A 120 -14.73 -12.55 2.21
C ARG A 120 -14.13 -13.11 0.93
N VAL A 121 -13.30 -14.16 1.09
CA VAL A 121 -12.77 -14.95 -0.01
C VAL A 121 -13.02 -16.42 0.30
N LYS A 122 -14.18 -16.92 -0.09
CA LYS A 122 -14.60 -18.29 0.15
C LYS A 122 -13.92 -19.28 -0.80
N VAL A 123 -13.83 -20.54 -0.37
CA VAL A 123 -13.23 -21.64 -1.15
C VAL A 123 -13.80 -21.75 -2.56
N ASN A 124 -15.13 -21.63 -2.72
CA ASN A 124 -15.75 -21.70 -4.05
C ASN A 124 -15.35 -20.54 -4.97
N GLN A 125 -15.08 -19.35 -4.43
CA GLN A 125 -14.57 -18.23 -5.24
C GLN A 125 -13.17 -18.54 -5.77
N VAL A 126 -12.30 -19.16 -4.94
CA VAL A 126 -10.96 -19.58 -5.37
C VAL A 126 -11.04 -20.73 -6.38
N LYS A 127 -11.89 -21.74 -6.15
CA LYS A 127 -12.09 -22.87 -7.09
C LYS A 127 -12.58 -22.42 -8.47
N ASN A 128 -13.47 -21.41 -8.49
CA ASN A 128 -14.07 -20.92 -9.74
C ASN A 128 -13.29 -19.73 -10.33
N SER A 129 -12.15 -19.37 -9.74
CA SER A 129 -11.32 -18.30 -10.26
C SER A 129 -10.44 -18.79 -11.41
N ASN A 130 -10.21 -17.92 -12.39
CA ASN A 130 -9.25 -18.15 -13.46
C ASN A 130 -7.84 -17.72 -12.99
N MET A 131 -7.40 -18.21 -11.84
CA MET A 131 -6.06 -17.89 -11.33
C MET A 131 -5.05 -18.88 -11.86
N TYR A 132 -3.90 -18.35 -12.25
CA TYR A 132 -2.77 -19.10 -12.77
C TYR A 132 -1.54 -18.84 -11.91
N VAL A 133 -0.66 -19.82 -11.87
CA VAL A 133 0.67 -19.73 -11.28
C VAL A 133 1.70 -19.83 -12.41
N LYS A 134 2.69 -18.94 -12.40
CA LYS A 134 3.82 -18.99 -13.34
C LYS A 134 4.97 -19.68 -12.66
N ILE A 135 5.39 -20.82 -13.19
CA ILE A 135 6.51 -21.61 -12.66
C ILE A 135 7.68 -21.50 -13.64
N PRO A 136 8.89 -21.07 -13.20
CA PRO A 136 10.06 -21.02 -14.06
C PRO A 136 10.44 -22.43 -14.52
N LEU A 137 10.91 -22.51 -15.76
CA LEU A 137 11.39 -23.72 -16.41
C LEU A 137 12.89 -23.66 -16.58
N ASP A 138 13.54 -24.80 -16.41
CA ASP A 138 14.93 -25.03 -16.79
C ASP A 138 15.10 -25.20 -18.31
N ASP A 139 16.30 -25.52 -18.75
CA ASP A 139 16.64 -25.68 -20.17
C ASP A 139 16.01 -26.95 -20.78
N GLU A 140 15.73 -27.98 -19.99
CA GLU A 140 15.05 -29.21 -20.37
C GLU A 140 13.51 -29.03 -20.46
N GLY A 141 12.96 -27.93 -19.87
CA GLY A 141 11.53 -27.61 -19.84
C GLY A 141 10.82 -28.15 -18.60
N ASP A 142 11.57 -28.64 -17.63
CA ASP A 142 11.06 -29.05 -16.33
C ASP A 142 10.93 -27.86 -15.35
N PHE A 143 10.23 -28.05 -14.25
CA PHE A 143 10.06 -26.99 -13.23
C PHE A 143 11.38 -26.74 -12.50
N ASP A 144 11.94 -25.54 -12.70
CA ASP A 144 13.19 -25.12 -12.08
C ASP A 144 12.99 -24.77 -10.60
N MET A 145 13.23 -25.76 -9.73
CA MET A 145 13.15 -25.61 -8.28
C MET A 145 14.16 -24.57 -7.75
N GLN A 146 15.36 -24.52 -8.33
CA GLN A 146 16.38 -23.59 -7.86
C GLN A 146 16.00 -22.14 -8.17
N MET A 147 15.52 -21.87 -9.38
CA MET A 147 15.04 -20.55 -9.77
C MET A 147 13.83 -20.12 -8.94
N GLN A 148 12.91 -21.03 -8.60
CA GLN A 148 11.79 -20.74 -7.70
C GLN A 148 12.27 -20.28 -6.33
N LYS A 149 13.30 -20.93 -5.75
CA LYS A 149 13.89 -20.53 -4.46
C LYS A 149 14.53 -19.15 -4.54
N GLU A 150 15.34 -18.89 -5.55
CA GLU A 150 15.99 -17.58 -5.76
C GLU A 150 14.98 -16.45 -5.94
N LEU A 151 13.90 -16.70 -6.66
CA LEU A 151 12.81 -15.73 -6.80
C LEU A 151 12.05 -15.51 -5.49
N ALA A 152 11.80 -16.58 -4.72
CA ALA A 152 11.15 -16.46 -3.41
C ALA A 152 12.00 -15.60 -2.45
N GLU A 153 13.30 -15.83 -2.38
CA GLU A 153 14.23 -15.03 -1.56
C GLU A 153 14.22 -13.54 -1.96
N LYS A 154 14.20 -13.25 -3.27
CA LYS A 154 14.07 -11.86 -3.74
C LYS A 154 12.76 -11.21 -3.33
N TYR A 155 11.65 -11.94 -3.41
CA TYR A 155 10.35 -11.43 -2.93
C TYR A 155 10.35 -11.18 -1.41
N GLU A 156 10.95 -12.09 -0.63
CA GLU A 156 11.07 -11.96 0.83
C GLU A 156 11.88 -10.71 1.20
N MET A 157 13.04 -10.52 0.58
CA MET A 157 13.84 -9.30 0.74
C MET A 157 13.04 -8.03 0.46
N VAL A 158 12.21 -8.02 -0.59
CA VAL A 158 11.34 -6.87 -0.91
C VAL A 158 10.28 -6.65 0.17
N GLU A 159 9.67 -7.71 0.71
CA GLU A 159 8.70 -7.60 1.81
C GLU A 159 9.35 -7.04 3.09
N GLU A 160 10.54 -7.53 3.43
CA GLU A 160 11.32 -7.02 4.57
C GLU A 160 11.65 -5.51 4.42
N GLN A 161 12.13 -5.11 3.24
CA GLN A 161 12.42 -3.70 2.98
C GLN A 161 11.16 -2.81 3.08
N LYS A 162 10.03 -3.28 2.57
CA LYS A 162 8.73 -2.59 2.72
C LYS A 162 8.33 -2.45 4.20
N ALA A 163 8.52 -3.50 5.01
CA ALA A 163 8.23 -3.46 6.44
C ALA A 163 9.13 -2.45 7.17
N ILE A 164 10.44 -2.42 6.87
CA ILE A 164 11.40 -1.45 7.41
C ILE A 164 11.01 -0.02 7.05
N ILE A 165 10.67 0.23 5.78
CA ILE A 165 10.24 1.57 5.31
C ILE A 165 8.98 2.00 6.05
N LYS A 166 7.98 1.11 6.19
CA LYS A 166 6.75 1.39 6.93
C LYS A 166 7.04 1.74 8.39
N GLN A 167 7.91 0.97 9.06
CA GLN A 167 8.30 1.25 10.45
C GLN A 167 9.01 2.61 10.59
N LYS A 168 9.91 2.93 9.65
CA LYS A 168 10.57 4.24 9.63
C LYS A 168 9.57 5.38 9.40
N ALA A 169 8.63 5.21 8.48
CA ALA A 169 7.58 6.19 8.22
C ALA A 169 6.68 6.44 9.44
N GLU A 170 6.32 5.38 10.19
CA GLU A 170 5.56 5.54 11.44
C GLU A 170 6.36 6.31 12.50
N LYS A 171 7.63 6.01 12.67
CA LYS A 171 8.51 6.76 13.60
C LYS A 171 8.63 8.23 13.24
N LEU A 172 8.60 8.57 11.94
CA LEU A 172 8.68 9.96 11.49
C LEU A 172 7.40 10.75 11.82
N LYS A 173 6.24 10.10 11.94
CA LYS A 173 5.00 10.77 12.34
C LYS A 173 5.06 11.35 13.76
N ASP A 174 5.82 10.72 14.64
CA ASP A 174 5.94 11.11 16.04
C ASP A 174 7.08 12.13 16.28
N ILE A 175 7.81 12.52 15.23
CA ILE A 175 8.87 13.54 15.36
C ILE A 175 8.21 14.91 15.50
N VAL A 176 8.19 15.39 16.73
CA VAL A 176 7.80 16.78 17.05
C VAL A 176 9.07 17.62 17.11
N VAL A 177 9.22 18.57 16.20
CA VAL A 177 10.25 19.59 16.29
C VAL A 177 9.91 20.50 17.48
N ARG A 178 10.64 20.35 18.59
CA ARG A 178 10.51 21.24 19.74
C ARG A 178 11.46 22.42 19.56
N ILE A 179 10.92 23.63 19.47
CA ILE A 179 11.72 24.84 19.55
C ILE A 179 12.18 24.96 21.02
N GLU A 180 13.46 25.05 21.23
CA GLU A 180 14.02 25.12 22.59
C GLU A 180 13.44 26.28 23.37
N LYS A 181 13.29 26.07 24.70
CA LYS A 181 12.63 27.01 25.64
C LYS A 181 13.21 28.43 25.69
N ASN A 182 14.36 28.68 25.08
CA ASN A 182 15.08 29.94 25.10
C ASN A 182 14.79 30.86 23.90
N CYS A 183 13.89 30.48 23.00
CA CYS A 183 13.45 31.33 21.91
C CYS A 183 12.29 32.22 22.33
N ASN A 184 12.39 33.52 22.13
CA ASN A 184 11.26 34.44 22.26
C ASN A 184 10.27 34.19 21.13
N ILE A 185 9.23 33.39 21.41
CA ILE A 185 8.20 33.08 20.43
C ILE A 185 7.16 34.20 20.44
N LYS A 186 6.94 34.81 19.29
CA LYS A 186 5.83 35.74 19.05
C LYS A 186 4.80 35.07 18.15
N TYR A 187 3.58 34.98 18.63
CA TYR A 187 2.45 34.53 17.79
C TYR A 187 1.93 35.70 16.95
N VAL A 188 1.90 35.49 15.65
CA VAL A 188 1.42 36.50 14.68
C VAL A 188 0.28 35.86 13.86
N PRO A 189 -0.85 36.54 13.65
CA PRO A 189 -1.90 36.08 12.75
C PRO A 189 -1.35 35.78 11.36
N PHE A 190 -1.83 34.68 10.74
CA PHE A 190 -1.29 34.20 9.48
C PHE A 190 -1.31 35.26 8.37
N GLU A 191 -2.40 36.03 8.28
CA GLU A 191 -2.53 37.10 7.30
C GLU A 191 -1.52 38.25 7.50
N GLN A 192 -1.00 38.45 8.69
CA GLN A 192 -0.03 39.52 8.97
C GLN A 192 1.41 39.15 8.56
N ILE A 193 1.66 37.88 8.27
CA ILE A 193 2.97 37.39 7.83
C ILE A 193 3.25 37.78 6.37
N PHE A 194 2.18 38.02 5.59
CA PHE A 194 2.25 38.30 4.18
C PHE A 194 1.94 39.76 3.84
N LEU A 195 2.50 40.22 2.72
CA LEU A 195 2.12 41.50 2.14
C LEU A 195 0.72 41.45 1.57
N SER A 196 0.39 40.37 0.88
CA SER A 196 -0.95 40.06 0.40
C SER A 196 -1.18 38.55 0.32
N ILE A 197 -2.46 38.18 0.35
CA ILE A 197 -2.96 36.82 0.12
C ILE A 197 -3.98 36.91 -1.00
N GLU A 198 -3.63 36.36 -2.15
CA GLU A 198 -4.38 36.53 -3.40
C GLU A 198 -4.95 35.20 -3.88
N ARG A 199 -6.21 35.20 -4.27
CA ARG A 199 -6.78 34.07 -4.98
C ARG A 199 -6.38 34.11 -6.44
N GLY A 200 -5.97 32.98 -6.99
CA GLY A 200 -5.66 32.86 -8.41
C GLY A 200 -6.88 33.17 -9.32
N LYS A 201 -6.64 33.37 -10.59
CA LYS A 201 -7.63 33.91 -11.53
C LYS A 201 -8.51 32.81 -12.13
N SER A 202 -9.83 32.95 -12.02
CA SER A 202 -10.81 31.99 -12.54
C SER A 202 -10.79 31.84 -14.06
N LYS A 203 -10.30 32.84 -14.80
CA LYS A 203 -10.15 32.79 -16.26
C LYS A 203 -9.12 31.77 -16.72
N TYR A 204 -8.17 31.36 -15.86
CA TYR A 204 -7.13 30.41 -16.20
C TYR A 204 -7.68 28.99 -16.21
N THR A 205 -8.22 28.58 -17.32
CA THR A 205 -8.71 27.24 -17.63
C THR A 205 -7.76 26.57 -18.63
N LYS A 206 -7.89 25.25 -18.84
CA LYS A 206 -7.13 24.54 -19.89
C LYS A 206 -7.32 25.17 -21.26
N SER A 207 -8.56 25.56 -21.61
CA SER A 207 -8.86 26.24 -22.86
C SER A 207 -8.15 27.59 -22.98
N TYR A 208 -8.12 28.36 -21.88
CA TYR A 208 -7.40 29.63 -21.86
C TYR A 208 -5.90 29.44 -22.06
N CYS A 209 -5.28 28.48 -21.42
CA CYS A 209 -3.86 28.12 -21.58
C CYS A 209 -3.57 27.73 -23.04
N ASN A 210 -4.42 26.90 -23.65
CA ASN A 210 -4.25 26.49 -25.05
C ASN A 210 -4.33 27.67 -26.03
N ASN A 211 -5.22 28.64 -25.79
CA ASN A 211 -5.38 29.81 -26.62
C ASN A 211 -4.28 30.87 -26.43
N ASN A 212 -3.57 30.82 -25.31
CA ASN A 212 -2.47 31.72 -24.92
C ASN A 212 -1.18 30.95 -24.66
N SER A 213 -0.92 29.92 -25.44
CA SER A 213 0.16 28.96 -25.22
C SER A 213 1.54 29.62 -25.10
N GLY A 214 2.38 29.10 -24.18
CA GLY A 214 3.73 29.60 -23.92
C GLY A 214 4.51 28.70 -22.98
N GLY A 215 5.51 29.25 -22.28
CA GLY A 215 6.45 28.50 -21.45
C GLY A 215 6.21 28.61 -19.94
N TYR A 216 5.25 29.43 -19.46
CA TYR A 216 5.05 29.67 -18.05
C TYR A 216 3.92 28.81 -17.48
N PRO A 217 4.16 28.02 -16.41
CA PRO A 217 3.15 27.13 -15.86
C PRO A 217 2.00 27.89 -15.20
N VAL A 218 0.81 27.31 -15.30
CA VAL A 218 -0.38 27.71 -14.56
C VAL A 218 -0.75 26.61 -13.59
N TYR A 219 -0.73 26.89 -12.29
CA TYR A 219 -1.03 25.93 -11.26
C TYR A 219 -2.48 26.01 -10.80
N SER A 220 -3.08 24.84 -10.58
CA SER A 220 -4.43 24.65 -10.04
C SER A 220 -4.36 23.92 -8.71
N ALA A 221 -5.39 23.15 -8.36
CA ALA A 221 -5.43 22.30 -7.17
C ALA A 221 -4.36 21.20 -7.15
N ASP A 222 -3.93 20.72 -8.33
CA ASP A 222 -2.84 19.76 -8.44
C ASP A 222 -1.50 20.43 -8.09
N ASN A 223 -0.72 19.76 -7.21
CA ASN A 223 0.55 20.30 -6.75
C ASN A 223 1.76 19.75 -7.52
N ASP A 224 1.56 18.70 -8.30
CA ASP A 224 2.64 17.96 -8.95
C ASP A 224 2.70 18.30 -10.46
N LYS A 225 1.57 18.80 -11.03
CA LYS A 225 1.47 19.11 -12.46
C LYS A 225 0.74 20.42 -12.69
N PRO A 226 1.24 21.29 -13.57
CA PRO A 226 0.51 22.49 -13.99
C PRO A 226 -0.76 22.13 -14.76
N LEU A 227 -1.76 22.99 -14.67
CA LEU A 227 -3.00 22.93 -15.45
C LEU A 227 -2.73 23.07 -16.95
N GLY A 228 -1.74 23.90 -17.31
CA GLY A 228 -1.28 24.22 -18.63
C GLY A 228 -0.14 25.23 -18.58
N TYR A 229 0.26 25.72 -19.74
CA TYR A 229 1.34 26.70 -19.89
C TYR A 229 0.85 27.90 -20.69
N MET A 230 1.27 29.13 -20.27
CA MET A 230 0.90 30.39 -20.95
C MET A 230 2.14 31.17 -21.43
N ASN A 231 1.91 32.14 -22.30
CA ASN A 231 2.92 33.07 -22.77
C ASN A 231 3.21 34.26 -21.83
N SER A 232 2.49 34.29 -20.69
CA SER A 232 2.65 35.33 -19.67
C SER A 232 2.55 34.68 -18.27
N TYR A 233 3.01 35.40 -17.24
CA TYR A 233 2.98 34.98 -15.87
C TYR A 233 2.47 36.10 -14.95
N ASP A 234 1.93 35.76 -13.79
CA ASP A 234 1.47 36.73 -12.79
C ASP A 234 2.52 36.91 -11.66
N TYR A 235 3.31 35.90 -11.37
CA TYR A 235 4.24 35.86 -10.25
C TYR A 235 5.64 35.49 -10.73
N ASP A 236 6.67 36.13 -10.14
CA ASP A 236 8.11 35.91 -10.42
C ASP A 236 8.88 35.94 -9.10
N GLY A 237 9.36 34.81 -8.64
CA GLY A 237 10.06 34.65 -7.35
C GLY A 237 9.52 33.51 -6.50
N ASP A 238 9.87 33.55 -5.21
CA ASP A 238 9.51 32.53 -4.24
C ASP A 238 8.19 32.85 -3.54
N PHE A 239 7.15 32.07 -3.82
CA PHE A 239 5.83 32.27 -3.23
C PHE A 239 5.31 31.02 -2.56
N LEU A 240 4.77 31.19 -1.35
CA LEU A 240 3.98 30.16 -0.69
C LEU A 240 2.57 30.14 -1.28
N THR A 241 2.11 28.98 -1.71
CA THR A 241 0.78 28.81 -2.29
C THR A 241 0.01 27.72 -1.58
N ILE A 242 -1.33 27.87 -1.53
CA ILE A 242 -2.23 26.97 -0.80
C ILE A 242 -3.29 26.45 -1.77
N SER A 243 -3.43 25.14 -1.89
CA SER A 243 -4.55 24.50 -2.58
C SER A 243 -5.84 24.67 -1.77
N ILE A 244 -6.93 25.15 -2.42
CA ILE A 244 -8.24 25.29 -1.78
C ILE A 244 -9.26 24.24 -2.25
N ASN A 245 -8.93 23.48 -3.29
CA ASN A 245 -9.72 22.35 -3.78
C ASN A 245 -8.84 21.09 -3.88
N GLY A 246 -9.44 19.92 -4.05
CA GLY A 246 -8.74 18.64 -4.12
C GLY A 246 -8.06 18.31 -2.79
N ILE A 247 -6.75 18.42 -2.70
CA ILE A 247 -5.99 18.29 -1.45
C ILE A 247 -5.95 19.67 -0.79
N ALA A 248 -7.08 20.12 -0.27
CA ALA A 248 -7.21 21.43 0.37
C ALA A 248 -6.23 21.57 1.56
N GLY A 249 -5.68 22.78 1.74
CA GLY A 249 -4.72 23.08 2.81
C GLY A 249 -3.28 22.64 2.51
N LYS A 250 -3.01 21.92 1.40
CA LYS A 250 -1.64 21.60 1.02
C LYS A 250 -0.91 22.86 0.58
N ILE A 251 0.28 23.08 1.18
CA ILE A 251 1.14 24.22 0.89
C ILE A 251 2.25 23.80 -0.09
N THR A 252 2.42 24.56 -1.17
CA THR A 252 3.52 24.39 -2.13
C THR A 252 4.25 25.70 -2.29
N ILE A 253 5.58 25.68 -2.32
CA ILE A 253 6.41 26.83 -2.65
C ILE A 253 6.81 26.68 -4.11
N PHE A 254 6.52 27.71 -4.92
CA PHE A 254 7.00 27.82 -6.29
C PHE A 254 8.07 28.91 -6.36
N SER A 255 9.21 28.58 -6.97
CA SER A 255 10.41 29.43 -7.13
C SER A 255 10.67 29.72 -8.60
N GLU A 256 9.63 29.96 -9.37
CA GLU A 256 9.68 30.16 -10.81
C GLU A 256 8.65 31.22 -11.27
N LYS A 257 8.69 31.57 -12.54
CA LYS A 257 7.64 32.41 -13.16
C LYS A 257 6.39 31.56 -13.40
N PHE A 258 5.28 31.89 -12.73
CA PHE A 258 4.04 31.10 -12.80
C PHE A 258 2.79 31.95 -12.71
N SER A 259 1.66 31.32 -12.93
CA SER A 259 0.32 31.85 -12.62
C SER A 259 -0.50 30.82 -11.84
N ALA A 260 -1.54 31.28 -11.14
CA ALA A 260 -2.43 30.42 -10.38
C ALA A 260 -3.89 30.61 -10.84
N ASN A 261 -4.63 29.49 -10.95
CA ASN A 261 -6.07 29.56 -11.17
C ASN A 261 -6.83 29.70 -9.84
N ALA A 262 -8.16 29.84 -9.89
CA ALA A 262 -9.00 30.09 -8.73
C ALA A 262 -9.03 28.97 -7.67
N ASP A 263 -8.45 27.81 -7.94
CA ASP A 263 -8.34 26.69 -6.99
C ASP A 263 -7.09 26.78 -6.10
N ARG A 264 -6.34 27.87 -6.22
CA ARG A 264 -5.10 28.13 -5.48
C ARG A 264 -5.05 29.56 -4.96
N VAL A 265 -4.54 29.70 -3.76
CA VAL A 265 -4.21 30.99 -3.15
C VAL A 265 -2.69 31.17 -3.20
N VAL A 266 -2.24 32.38 -3.49
CA VAL A 266 -0.82 32.78 -3.50
C VAL A 266 -0.61 33.78 -2.36
N CYS A 267 0.34 33.48 -1.50
CA CYS A 267 0.74 34.31 -0.37
C CYS A 267 2.04 35.03 -0.73
N ILE A 268 2.03 36.34 -0.83
CA ILE A 268 3.18 37.17 -1.14
C ILE A 268 3.91 37.50 0.17
N PRO A 269 5.11 36.93 0.42
CA PRO A 269 5.75 37.06 1.71
C PRO A 269 6.31 38.47 1.92
N ARG A 270 6.47 38.84 3.21
CA ARG A 270 7.34 39.96 3.59
C ARG A 270 8.80 39.51 3.51
N GLU A 271 9.72 40.45 3.30
CA GLU A 271 11.15 40.16 3.10
C GLU A 271 11.77 39.38 4.28
N GLU A 272 11.31 39.68 5.50
CA GLU A 272 11.80 39.05 6.72
C GLU A 272 11.22 37.65 7.01
N VAL A 273 10.34 37.12 6.15
CA VAL A 273 9.60 35.86 6.40
C VAL A 273 10.24 34.68 5.67
N ASP A 274 10.68 33.68 6.44
CA ASP A 274 11.06 32.39 5.91
C ASP A 274 9.80 31.55 5.56
N ILE A 275 9.45 31.53 4.28
CA ILE A 275 8.27 30.79 3.80
C ILE A 275 8.40 29.28 3.94
N THR A 276 9.63 28.74 4.04
CA THR A 276 9.87 27.31 4.29
C THR A 276 9.48 26.97 5.72
N TYR A 277 9.85 27.80 6.67
CA TYR A 277 9.43 27.66 8.07
C TYR A 277 7.89 27.77 8.18
N VAL A 278 7.32 28.81 7.56
CA VAL A 278 5.85 29.01 7.56
C VAL A 278 5.13 27.79 7.00
N ARG A 279 5.60 27.21 5.91
CA ARG A 279 5.04 25.97 5.35
C ARG A 279 5.01 24.84 6.38
N HIS A 280 6.13 24.58 7.06
CA HIS A 280 6.21 23.48 8.03
C HIS A 280 5.29 23.65 9.23
N VAL A 281 5.06 24.90 9.65
CA VAL A 281 4.18 25.20 10.80
C VAL A 281 2.70 25.21 10.38
N ALA A 282 2.37 25.81 9.26
CA ALA A 282 0.99 26.07 8.85
C ALA A 282 0.32 24.86 8.14
N GLU A 283 1.06 24.09 7.35
CA GLU A 283 0.46 22.99 6.56
C GLU A 283 -0.24 21.93 7.45
N PRO A 284 0.32 21.45 8.57
CA PRO A 284 -0.38 20.51 9.44
C PRO A 284 -1.69 21.07 10.03
N ILE A 285 -1.77 22.38 10.24
CA ILE A 285 -2.95 23.06 10.79
C ILE A 285 -4.04 23.21 9.72
N LEU A 286 -3.65 23.57 8.49
CA LEU A 286 -4.59 23.83 7.39
C LEU A 286 -5.17 22.54 6.78
N ARG A 287 -4.54 21.38 7.02
CA ARG A 287 -4.98 20.08 6.51
C ARG A 287 -5.80 19.25 7.48
N ASN A 288 -5.95 19.69 8.72
CA ASN A 288 -6.85 19.12 9.73
C ASN A 288 -8.23 19.77 9.67
#